data_54a3bbc32b7656c47af858a37721cf5d
#
_entry.id   54a3bbc32b7656c47af858a37721cf5d
#
_cell.length_a   1.000
_cell.length_b   1.000
_cell.length_c   1.000
_cell.angle_alpha   90.00
_cell.angle_beta   90.00
_cell.angle_gamma   90.00
#
_symmetry.space_group_name_H-M   'P 1'
#
loop_
_entity.id
_entity.type
_entity.pdbx_description
1 polymer ?
#
loop_
_entity_poly.entity_id
_entity_poly.type
_entity_poly.pdbx_seq_one_letter_code
_entity_poly.pdbx_strand_id
1 'polypeptide(L)'
;SGLVGSEMCIRDSRINGAVASKYREDGDEYDIKVRYAPEYRTSLESLENILVYNAKGEAVRIKDLGTVVERFAPPTIERKDRERIVTVSAVISGAPLGDVVNAGNAIIDKMEMPSEVTIQVAGSYEDQQDSFRDLGTLAVLIVILVFIVMAAQFESLTYPFIIMFSLPFAFSGVLMALFFTNSTLSVMSLLGAIMLIRIVVIDYITLCRERGQSVLHSVVTAGKSRLRPVLMTTATTVLGMIPMAVGGGQGSEMWSPMAIAVIGGLTVSTILTLVLIPTLYCI
;
A
#
# COMPACT_ATOMS: atom_id res chain seq x y z
N SER A 1 -39.75 -4.73 33.42
CA SER A 1 -38.79 -4.15 32.47
C SER A 1 -37.56 -5.02 32.21
N GLY A 2 -37.43 -6.21 32.77
CA GLY A 2 -36.32 -7.14 32.57
C GLY A 2 -36.50 -8.20 31.48
N LEU A 3 -37.72 -8.36 30.97
CA LEU A 3 -38.07 -9.41 30.00
C LEU A 3 -37.64 -9.08 28.55
N VAL A 4 -37.65 -7.82 28.16
CA VAL A 4 -37.38 -7.40 26.78
C VAL A 4 -35.93 -7.70 26.35
N GLY A 5 -34.98 -7.68 27.27
CA GLY A 5 -33.58 -7.95 26.96
C GLY A 5 -33.26 -9.42 26.68
N SER A 6 -33.84 -10.33 27.47
CA SER A 6 -33.60 -11.79 27.32
C SER A 6 -34.27 -12.39 26.09
N GLU A 7 -35.48 -11.93 25.77
CA GLU A 7 -36.22 -12.38 24.58
C GLU A 7 -35.56 -11.96 23.29
N MET A 8 -35.01 -10.74 23.26
CA MET A 8 -34.25 -10.22 22.13
C MET A 8 -32.94 -11.00 21.94
N CYS A 9 -32.25 -11.36 23.02
CA CYS A 9 -31.04 -12.19 22.94
C CYS A 9 -31.33 -13.61 22.44
N ILE A 10 -32.45 -14.22 22.85
CA ILE A 10 -32.84 -15.57 22.42
C ILE A 10 -33.16 -15.58 20.91
N ARG A 11 -33.91 -14.58 20.42
CA ARG A 11 -34.21 -14.43 19.01
C ARG A 11 -32.93 -14.22 18.18
N ASP A 12 -32.06 -13.32 18.60
CA ASP A 12 -30.80 -13.02 17.87
C ASP A 12 -29.87 -14.22 17.87
N SER A 13 -29.76 -14.95 18.94
CA SER A 13 -28.95 -16.16 19.02
C SER A 13 -29.42 -17.27 18.09
N ARG A 14 -30.73 -17.39 17.83
CA ARG A 14 -31.26 -18.41 16.90
C ARG A 14 -31.11 -18.07 15.44
N ILE A 15 -31.19 -16.77 15.08
CA ILE A 15 -31.11 -16.30 13.69
C ILE A 15 -29.65 -16.00 13.32
N ASN A 16 -29.00 -15.13 14.07
CA ASN A 16 -27.61 -14.72 13.85
C ASN A 16 -26.59 -15.74 14.37
N GLY A 17 -27.00 -16.56 15.32
CA GLY A 17 -26.18 -17.54 16.01
C GLY A 17 -25.45 -16.97 17.21
N ALA A 18 -25.17 -17.84 18.16
CA ALA A 18 -24.35 -17.56 19.33
C ALA A 18 -23.06 -18.39 19.27
N VAL A 19 -21.95 -17.80 19.68
CA VAL A 19 -20.69 -18.53 19.84
C VAL A 19 -20.83 -19.41 21.09
N ALA A 20 -20.93 -20.72 20.89
CA ALA A 20 -21.12 -21.70 21.95
C ALA A 20 -19.78 -22.13 22.57
N SER A 21 -18.74 -22.21 21.80
CA SER A 21 -17.40 -22.64 22.21
C SER A 21 -16.36 -22.19 21.20
N LYS A 22 -15.09 -22.38 21.53
CA LYS A 22 -13.95 -22.15 20.63
C LYS A 22 -13.21 -23.45 20.38
N TYR A 23 -12.93 -23.72 19.13
CA TYR A 23 -12.05 -24.80 18.70
C TYR A 23 -10.63 -24.26 18.58
N ARG A 24 -9.67 -24.96 19.13
CA ARG A 24 -8.25 -24.58 19.09
C ARG A 24 -7.45 -25.62 18.34
N GLU A 25 -6.74 -25.18 17.31
CA GLU A 25 -5.85 -26.02 16.52
C GLU A 25 -4.62 -25.20 16.11
N ASP A 26 -3.45 -25.77 16.26
CA ASP A 26 -2.13 -25.19 15.88
C ASP A 26 -1.86 -23.75 16.38
N GLY A 27 -2.48 -23.37 17.49
CA GLY A 27 -2.33 -22.03 18.09
C GLY A 27 -3.40 -21.03 17.66
N ASP A 28 -4.25 -21.39 16.72
CA ASP A 28 -5.39 -20.57 16.27
C ASP A 28 -6.68 -20.94 17.02
N GLU A 29 -7.54 -19.96 17.22
CA GLU A 29 -8.86 -20.13 17.84
C GLU A 29 -9.96 -19.87 16.82
N TYR A 30 -10.83 -20.86 16.60
CA TYR A 30 -11.99 -20.78 15.72
C TYR A 30 -13.28 -20.78 16.53
N ASP A 31 -14.16 -19.81 16.28
CA ASP A 31 -15.44 -19.71 16.96
C ASP A 31 -16.43 -20.76 16.44
N ILE A 32 -16.92 -21.63 17.34
CA ILE A 32 -18.03 -22.55 17.02
C ILE A 32 -19.34 -21.81 17.20
N LYS A 33 -19.94 -21.40 16.08
CA LYS A 33 -21.18 -20.64 16.07
C LYS A 33 -22.39 -21.56 15.85
N VAL A 34 -23.27 -21.62 16.83
CA VAL A 34 -24.52 -22.41 16.76
C VAL A 34 -25.67 -21.51 16.33
N ARG A 35 -26.38 -21.92 15.29
CA ARG A 35 -27.56 -21.22 14.76
C ARG A 35 -28.53 -22.21 14.13
N TYR A 36 -29.76 -21.78 13.86
CA TYR A 36 -30.71 -22.62 13.13
C TYR A 36 -30.25 -22.92 11.71
N ALA A 37 -30.63 -24.08 11.19
CA ALA A 37 -30.40 -24.44 9.79
C ALA A 37 -31.07 -23.41 8.85
N PRO A 38 -30.52 -23.19 7.64
CA PRO A 38 -31.04 -22.19 6.71
C PRO A 38 -32.54 -22.27 6.47
N GLU A 39 -33.07 -23.47 6.41
CA GLU A 39 -34.51 -23.77 6.17
C GLU A 39 -35.44 -23.10 7.20
N TYR A 40 -34.97 -22.92 8.44
CA TYR A 40 -35.78 -22.38 9.55
C TYR A 40 -35.50 -20.88 9.83
N ARG A 41 -34.76 -20.18 8.99
CA ARG A 41 -34.39 -18.79 9.22
C ARG A 41 -34.44 -17.87 8.01
N THR A 42 -34.85 -18.38 6.82
CA THR A 42 -34.84 -17.63 5.56
C THR A 42 -36.17 -17.02 5.19
N SER A 43 -37.29 -17.51 5.73
CA SER A 43 -38.61 -16.98 5.44
C SER A 43 -39.23 -16.20 6.62
N LEU A 44 -40.11 -15.25 6.30
CA LEU A 44 -40.87 -14.49 7.29
C LEU A 44 -41.72 -15.43 8.16
N GLU A 45 -42.33 -16.42 7.56
CA GLU A 45 -43.16 -17.45 8.24
C GLU A 45 -42.31 -18.28 9.25
N SER A 46 -41.04 -18.56 8.91
CA SER A 46 -40.11 -19.22 9.82
C SER A 46 -39.83 -18.37 11.06
N LEU A 47 -39.72 -17.05 10.90
CA LEU A 47 -39.51 -16.11 11.98
C LEU A 47 -40.72 -16.02 12.91
N GLU A 48 -41.93 -16.01 12.37
CA GLU A 48 -43.19 -15.97 13.15
C GLU A 48 -43.38 -17.22 13.99
N ASN A 49 -42.89 -18.35 13.51
CA ASN A 49 -43.04 -19.64 14.22
C ASN A 49 -41.89 -19.96 15.21
N ILE A 50 -40.94 -19.08 15.41
CA ILE A 50 -39.88 -19.24 16.42
C ILE A 50 -40.50 -19.29 17.82
N LEU A 51 -40.13 -20.31 18.58
CA LEU A 51 -40.55 -20.49 19.95
C LEU A 51 -39.69 -19.68 20.91
N VAL A 52 -40.31 -18.86 21.74
CA VAL A 52 -39.69 -18.13 22.86
C VAL A 52 -40.27 -18.67 24.17
N TYR A 53 -39.41 -18.88 25.16
CA TYR A 53 -39.89 -19.38 26.47
C TYR A 53 -40.14 -18.20 27.39
N ASN A 54 -41.33 -18.20 28.02
CA ASN A 54 -41.65 -17.22 29.04
C ASN A 54 -40.93 -17.53 30.37
N ALA A 55 -41.05 -16.65 31.34
CA ALA A 55 -40.44 -16.83 32.67
C ALA A 55 -40.95 -18.09 33.43
N LYS A 56 -42.07 -18.67 33.01
CA LYS A 56 -42.65 -19.90 33.55
C LYS A 56 -42.19 -21.16 32.81
N GLY A 57 -41.37 -21.01 31.73
CA GLY A 57 -40.90 -22.12 30.91
C GLY A 57 -41.88 -22.59 29.84
N GLU A 58 -42.98 -21.88 29.61
CA GLU A 58 -43.93 -22.21 28.57
C GLU A 58 -43.44 -21.68 27.20
N ALA A 59 -43.55 -22.49 26.16
CA ALA A 59 -43.15 -22.10 24.81
C ALA A 59 -44.27 -21.30 24.11
N VAL A 60 -43.98 -20.06 23.74
CA VAL A 60 -44.88 -19.15 23.02
C VAL A 60 -44.27 -18.81 21.64
N ARG A 61 -45.07 -18.79 20.60
CA ARG A 61 -44.60 -18.42 19.26
C ARG A 61 -44.55 -16.89 19.11
N ILE A 62 -43.61 -16.38 18.32
CA ILE A 62 -43.48 -14.91 18.10
C ILE A 62 -44.79 -14.34 17.52
N LYS A 63 -45.50 -15.07 16.65
CA LYS A 63 -46.79 -14.64 16.09
C LYS A 63 -47.91 -14.45 17.15
N ASP A 64 -47.82 -15.17 18.29
CA ASP A 64 -48.79 -15.06 19.37
C ASP A 64 -48.48 -13.84 20.28
N LEU A 65 -47.26 -13.29 20.18
CA LEU A 65 -46.79 -12.12 20.92
C LEU A 65 -46.94 -10.81 20.14
N GLY A 66 -46.93 -10.85 18.79
CA GLY A 66 -47.01 -9.67 17.95
C GLY A 66 -46.91 -9.99 16.49
N THR A 67 -47.00 -8.95 15.65
CA THR A 67 -46.92 -9.05 14.21
C THR A 67 -45.50 -8.75 13.72
N VAL A 68 -44.96 -9.59 12.87
CA VAL A 68 -43.65 -9.36 12.23
C VAL A 68 -43.86 -8.49 10.98
N VAL A 69 -43.25 -7.32 10.96
CA VAL A 69 -43.33 -6.38 9.82
C VAL A 69 -41.95 -6.19 9.21
N GLU A 70 -41.88 -6.42 7.92
CA GLU A 70 -40.64 -6.17 7.15
C GLU A 70 -40.49 -4.67 6.91
N ARG A 71 -39.33 -4.13 7.25
CA ARG A 71 -38.98 -2.72 7.01
C ARG A 71 -37.54 -2.61 6.50
N PHE A 72 -37.34 -1.80 5.50
CA PHE A 72 -36.01 -1.40 5.09
C PHE A 72 -35.44 -0.36 6.07
N ALA A 73 -34.39 -0.71 6.76
CA ALA A 73 -33.63 0.20 7.60
C ALA A 73 -32.13 -0.09 7.44
N PRO A 74 -31.28 0.93 7.38
CA PRO A 74 -29.85 0.70 7.36
C PRO A 74 -29.43 0.04 8.68
N PRO A 75 -28.68 -1.09 8.62
CA PRO A 75 -28.27 -1.82 9.83
C PRO A 75 -27.32 -0.99 10.70
N THR A 76 -26.57 -0.10 10.07
CA THR A 76 -25.61 0.78 10.75
C THR A 76 -25.72 2.18 10.13
N ILE A 77 -25.71 3.19 10.98
CA ILE A 77 -25.66 4.59 10.54
C ILE A 77 -24.23 5.08 10.74
N GLU A 78 -23.48 5.13 9.64
CA GLU A 78 -22.11 5.65 9.64
C GLU A 78 -22.14 7.19 9.51
N ARG A 79 -21.18 7.83 10.18
CA ARG A 79 -20.98 9.27 10.10
C ARG A 79 -19.50 9.60 9.94
N LYS A 80 -19.20 10.49 9.00
CA LYS A 80 -17.88 11.12 8.83
C LYS A 80 -18.12 12.64 9.00
N ASP A 81 -17.32 13.30 9.80
CA ASP A 81 -17.42 14.77 10.05
C ASP A 81 -18.82 15.24 10.50
N ARG A 82 -19.55 14.42 11.28
CA ARG A 82 -20.90 14.61 11.78
C ARG A 82 -22.02 14.47 10.73
N GLU A 83 -21.71 14.26 9.47
CA GLU A 83 -22.65 13.99 8.39
C GLU A 83 -22.89 12.48 8.22
N ARG A 84 -24.07 12.11 7.76
CA ARG A 84 -24.38 10.71 7.44
C ARG A 84 -23.69 10.33 6.15
N ILE A 85 -23.01 9.19 6.14
CA ILE A 85 -22.40 8.63 4.96
C ILE A 85 -23.01 7.28 4.60
N VAL A 86 -22.97 6.97 3.32
CA VAL A 86 -23.24 5.63 2.77
C VAL A 86 -21.97 5.19 2.04
N THR A 87 -21.36 4.13 2.53
CA THR A 87 -20.13 3.60 1.94
C THR A 87 -20.47 2.55 0.90
N VAL A 88 -20.10 2.80 -0.35
CA VAL A 88 -20.17 1.81 -1.44
C VAL A 88 -18.76 1.31 -1.68
N SER A 89 -18.50 0.05 -1.35
CA SER A 89 -17.18 -0.57 -1.53
C SER A 89 -17.16 -1.49 -2.74
N ALA A 90 -16.04 -1.46 -3.48
CA ALA A 90 -15.79 -2.35 -4.59
C ALA A 90 -14.37 -2.94 -4.48
N VAL A 91 -14.24 -4.19 -4.86
CA VAL A 91 -12.94 -4.87 -4.96
C VAL A 91 -12.48 -4.78 -6.41
N ILE A 92 -11.27 -4.28 -6.60
CA ILE A 92 -10.67 -4.12 -7.92
C ILE A 92 -9.91 -5.41 -8.25
N SER A 93 -10.13 -5.92 -9.46
CA SER A 93 -9.42 -7.08 -9.99
C SER A 93 -9.05 -6.84 -11.45
N GLY A 94 -7.79 -7.10 -11.81
CA GLY A 94 -7.33 -7.09 -13.20
C GLY A 94 -7.05 -5.72 -13.82
N ALA A 95 -7.19 -4.61 -13.07
CA ALA A 95 -6.89 -3.27 -13.55
C ALA A 95 -6.18 -2.43 -12.46
N PRO A 96 -5.35 -1.43 -12.84
CA PRO A 96 -4.76 -0.50 -11.89
C PRO A 96 -5.82 0.33 -11.16
N LEU A 97 -5.59 0.58 -9.86
CA LEU A 97 -6.50 1.36 -9.00
C LEU A 97 -6.80 2.74 -9.60
N GLY A 98 -5.79 3.44 -10.12
CA GLY A 98 -5.95 4.77 -10.70
C GLY A 98 -6.87 4.79 -11.92
N ASP A 99 -6.79 3.80 -12.80
CA ASP A 99 -7.62 3.72 -14.02
C ASP A 99 -9.08 3.48 -13.66
N VAL A 100 -9.35 2.60 -12.69
CA VAL A 100 -10.70 2.33 -12.20
C VAL A 100 -11.31 3.56 -11.54
N VAL A 101 -10.53 4.28 -10.74
CA VAL A 101 -10.99 5.52 -10.09
C VAL A 101 -11.25 6.62 -11.12
N ASN A 102 -10.39 6.79 -12.12
CA ASN A 102 -10.60 7.77 -13.18
C ASN A 102 -11.85 7.46 -14.00
N ALA A 103 -12.10 6.18 -14.31
CA ALA A 103 -13.33 5.75 -14.97
C ALA A 103 -14.56 5.99 -14.08
N GLY A 104 -14.45 5.74 -12.77
CA GLY A 104 -15.50 6.01 -11.79
C GLY A 104 -15.83 7.48 -11.70
N ASN A 105 -14.82 8.35 -11.57
CA ASN A 105 -15.00 9.80 -11.54
C ASN A 105 -15.67 10.32 -12.82
N ALA A 106 -15.28 9.81 -13.99
CA ALA A 106 -15.91 10.18 -15.25
C ALA A 106 -17.40 9.78 -15.36
N ILE A 107 -17.82 8.77 -14.60
CA ILE A 107 -19.24 8.40 -14.48
C ILE A 107 -19.93 9.31 -13.49
N ILE A 108 -19.32 9.57 -12.33
CA ILE A 108 -19.86 10.45 -11.29
C ILE A 108 -20.09 11.85 -11.83
N ASP A 109 -19.17 12.41 -12.61
CA ASP A 109 -19.27 13.74 -13.22
C ASP A 109 -20.44 13.87 -14.22
N LYS A 110 -20.92 12.75 -14.77
CA LYS A 110 -22.06 12.70 -15.69
C LYS A 110 -23.41 12.47 -14.99
N MET A 111 -23.39 12.15 -13.70
CA MET A 111 -24.59 11.90 -12.92
C MET A 111 -25.21 13.23 -12.47
N GLU A 112 -26.49 13.40 -12.70
CA GLU A 112 -27.25 14.51 -12.11
C GLU A 112 -27.48 14.21 -10.63
N MET A 113 -26.71 14.88 -9.77
CA MET A 113 -26.79 14.71 -8.32
C MET A 113 -27.63 15.80 -7.67
N PRO A 114 -28.44 15.45 -6.64
CA PRO A 114 -29.06 16.44 -5.79
C PRO A 114 -27.98 17.28 -5.09
N SER A 115 -28.24 18.58 -4.94
CA SER A 115 -27.26 19.50 -4.30
C SER A 115 -26.91 19.18 -2.85
N GLU A 116 -27.68 18.29 -2.22
CA GLU A 116 -27.49 17.85 -0.83
C GLU A 116 -26.57 16.63 -0.71
N VAL A 117 -26.15 16.01 -1.83
CA VAL A 117 -25.35 14.79 -1.83
C VAL A 117 -24.00 15.06 -2.47
N THR A 118 -22.94 14.72 -1.74
CA THR A 118 -21.56 14.79 -2.24
C THR A 118 -20.98 13.38 -2.31
N ILE A 119 -20.40 13.01 -3.45
CA ILE A 119 -19.68 11.75 -3.61
C ILE A 119 -18.19 12.04 -3.49
N GLN A 120 -17.50 11.27 -2.65
CA GLN A 120 -16.05 11.30 -2.51
C GLN A 120 -15.49 9.91 -2.71
N VAL A 121 -14.42 9.81 -3.50
CA VAL A 121 -13.64 8.60 -3.61
C VAL A 121 -12.67 8.55 -2.45
N ALA A 122 -12.80 7.54 -1.60
CA ALA A 122 -12.02 7.37 -0.37
C ALA A 122 -11.35 5.99 -0.32
N GLY A 123 -10.73 5.66 0.82
CA GLY A 123 -10.07 4.38 1.04
C GLY A 123 -8.70 4.30 0.38
N SER A 124 -8.33 3.15 -0.14
CA SER A 124 -6.96 2.88 -0.65
C SER A 124 -6.46 3.90 -1.68
N TYR A 125 -7.36 4.57 -2.41
CA TYR A 125 -6.97 5.62 -3.36
C TYR A 125 -6.56 6.91 -2.65
N GLU A 126 -7.33 7.35 -1.67
CA GLU A 126 -7.02 8.52 -0.84
C GLU A 126 -5.71 8.28 -0.08
N ASP A 127 -5.58 7.13 0.58
CA ASP A 127 -4.36 6.73 1.29
C ASP A 127 -3.13 6.70 0.36
N GLN A 128 -3.32 6.24 -0.88
CA GLN A 128 -2.26 6.23 -1.88
C GLN A 128 -1.85 7.64 -2.30
N GLN A 129 -2.80 8.54 -2.53
CA GLN A 129 -2.50 9.94 -2.89
C GLN A 129 -1.77 10.67 -1.77
N ASP A 130 -2.23 10.53 -0.53
CA ASP A 130 -1.59 11.13 0.63
C ASP A 130 -0.17 10.58 0.81
N SER A 131 0.01 9.26 0.67
CA SER A 131 1.32 8.64 0.70
C SER A 131 2.26 9.16 -0.39
N PHE A 132 1.79 9.35 -1.62
CA PHE A 132 2.59 9.93 -2.70
C PHE A 132 2.98 11.37 -2.42
N ARG A 133 2.09 12.16 -1.86
CA ARG A 133 2.36 13.54 -1.47
C ARG A 133 3.41 13.62 -0.37
N ASP A 134 3.25 12.82 0.67
CA ASP A 134 4.17 12.78 1.81
C ASP A 134 5.55 12.27 1.42
N LEU A 135 5.61 11.17 0.65
CA LEU A 135 6.85 10.63 0.13
C LEU A 135 7.53 11.59 -0.84
N GLY A 136 6.76 12.31 -1.66
CA GLY A 136 7.29 13.35 -2.54
C GLY A 136 7.95 14.49 -1.75
N THR A 137 7.30 14.94 -0.69
CA THR A 137 7.84 15.96 0.22
C THR A 137 9.11 15.48 0.92
N LEU A 138 9.08 14.24 1.43
CA LEU A 138 10.24 13.61 2.06
C LEU A 138 11.40 13.43 1.06
N ALA A 139 11.13 13.04 -0.18
CA ALA A 139 12.15 12.89 -1.21
C ALA A 139 12.86 14.21 -1.48
N VAL A 140 12.13 15.32 -1.62
CA VAL A 140 12.73 16.66 -1.78
C VAL A 140 13.58 17.03 -0.57
N LEU A 141 13.09 16.78 0.64
CA LEU A 141 13.84 17.05 1.87
C LEU A 141 15.13 16.23 1.93
N ILE A 142 15.07 14.94 1.60
CA ILE A 142 16.24 14.06 1.55
C ILE A 142 17.26 14.57 0.54
N VAL A 143 16.82 14.96 -0.65
CA VAL A 143 17.69 15.52 -1.71
C VAL A 143 18.42 16.76 -1.21
N ILE A 144 17.73 17.70 -0.56
CA ILE A 144 18.32 18.91 0.00
C ILE A 144 19.33 18.57 1.10
N LEU A 145 18.95 17.68 2.03
CA LEU A 145 19.81 17.28 3.15
C LEU A 145 21.09 16.61 2.64
N VAL A 146 20.96 15.71 1.69
CA VAL A 146 22.09 15.03 1.04
C VAL A 146 22.99 16.04 0.33
N PHE A 147 22.41 17.03 -0.36
CA PHE A 147 23.18 18.10 -0.99
C PHE A 147 23.99 18.91 0.04
N ILE A 148 23.37 19.31 1.15
CA ILE A 148 24.05 20.07 2.21
C ILE A 148 25.21 19.26 2.81
N VAL A 149 24.97 17.98 3.14
CA VAL A 149 25.99 17.10 3.68
C VAL A 149 27.16 16.93 2.72
N MET A 150 26.86 16.73 1.42
CA MET A 150 27.91 16.65 0.40
C MET A 150 28.66 17.97 0.23
N ALA A 151 27.97 19.10 0.23
CA ALA A 151 28.60 20.41 0.12
C ALA A 151 29.55 20.67 1.29
N ALA A 152 29.16 20.29 2.51
CA ALA A 152 30.03 20.37 3.69
C ALA A 152 31.23 19.41 3.61
N GLN A 153 31.03 18.20 3.05
CA GLN A 153 32.08 17.19 2.93
C GLN A 153 33.13 17.54 1.88
N PHE A 154 32.71 18.18 0.77
CA PHE A 154 33.59 18.52 -0.34
C PHE A 154 34.14 19.96 -0.30
N GLU A 155 33.69 20.77 0.66
CA GLU A 155 34.02 22.22 0.76
C GLU A 155 33.80 22.93 -0.60
N SER A 156 32.85 22.45 -1.41
CA SER A 156 32.54 22.94 -2.74
C SER A 156 31.08 22.68 -3.09
N LEU A 157 30.45 23.59 -3.80
CA LEU A 157 29.07 23.44 -4.29
C LEU A 157 28.99 22.75 -5.64
N THR A 158 30.06 22.82 -6.42
CA THR A 158 30.06 22.29 -7.80
C THR A 158 30.04 20.76 -7.83
N TYR A 159 30.84 20.12 -7.01
CA TYR A 159 30.90 18.65 -6.98
C TYR A 159 29.58 17.98 -6.56
N PRO A 160 28.92 18.39 -5.48
CA PRO A 160 27.61 17.88 -5.14
C PRO A 160 26.58 18.04 -6.23
N PHE A 161 26.59 19.19 -6.93
CA PHE A 161 25.67 19.44 -8.02
C PHE A 161 25.84 18.46 -9.19
N ILE A 162 27.09 18.19 -9.59
CA ILE A 162 27.39 17.20 -10.64
C ILE A 162 26.91 15.79 -10.25
N ILE A 163 27.13 15.43 -8.97
CA ILE A 163 26.71 14.13 -8.45
C ILE A 163 25.19 14.01 -8.47
N MET A 164 24.48 15.04 -8.02
CA MET A 164 23.02 15.04 -7.98
C MET A 164 22.39 14.95 -9.38
N PHE A 165 23.12 15.36 -10.42
CA PHE A 165 22.66 15.18 -11.80
C PHE A 165 22.50 13.70 -12.20
N SER A 166 23.08 12.77 -11.43
CA SER A 166 22.87 11.33 -11.65
C SER A 166 21.51 10.80 -11.15
N LEU A 167 20.82 11.54 -10.25
CA LEU A 167 19.53 11.11 -9.71
C LEU A 167 18.42 10.98 -10.75
N PRO A 168 18.23 11.93 -11.69
CA PRO A 168 17.25 11.77 -12.76
C PRO A 168 17.46 10.50 -13.60
N PHE A 169 18.71 10.10 -13.80
CA PHE A 169 19.02 8.87 -14.54
C PHE A 169 18.69 7.61 -13.73
N ALA A 170 18.91 7.63 -12.42
CA ALA A 170 18.47 6.54 -11.55
C ALA A 170 16.96 6.37 -11.60
N PHE A 171 16.23 7.49 -11.56
CA PHE A 171 14.78 7.49 -11.66
C PHE A 171 14.28 6.99 -13.04
N SER A 172 14.94 7.36 -14.13
CA SER A 172 14.62 6.82 -15.46
C SER A 172 14.80 5.30 -15.53
N GLY A 173 15.80 4.76 -14.83
CA GLY A 173 16.02 3.32 -14.69
C GLY A 173 14.87 2.62 -13.95
N VAL A 174 14.35 3.25 -12.90
CA VAL A 174 13.16 2.75 -12.19
C VAL A 174 11.96 2.69 -13.12
N LEU A 175 11.68 3.77 -13.85
CA LEU A 175 10.55 3.81 -14.79
C LEU A 175 10.68 2.77 -15.91
N MET A 176 11.88 2.60 -16.48
CA MET A 176 12.16 1.55 -17.47
C MET A 176 11.88 0.16 -16.90
N ALA A 177 12.38 -0.13 -15.71
CA ALA A 177 12.18 -1.45 -15.10
C ALA A 177 10.69 -1.74 -14.84
N LEU A 178 9.95 -0.78 -14.29
CA LEU A 178 8.51 -0.91 -14.07
C LEU A 178 7.75 -1.08 -15.39
N PHE A 179 8.14 -0.37 -16.44
CA PHE A 179 7.54 -0.51 -17.77
C PHE A 179 7.75 -1.91 -18.36
N PHE A 180 8.98 -2.44 -18.34
CA PHE A 180 9.28 -3.77 -18.89
C PHE A 180 8.64 -4.91 -18.08
N THR A 181 8.41 -4.72 -16.80
CA THR A 181 7.75 -5.72 -15.94
C THR A 181 6.24 -5.57 -15.87
N ASN A 182 5.67 -4.59 -16.60
CA ASN A 182 4.23 -4.27 -16.54
C ASN A 182 3.72 -3.99 -15.10
N SER A 183 4.61 -3.50 -14.25
CA SER A 183 4.30 -3.17 -12.86
C SER A 183 3.85 -1.73 -12.74
N THR A 184 2.81 -1.47 -11.94
CA THR A 184 2.32 -0.10 -11.71
C THR A 184 3.20 0.66 -10.73
N LEU A 185 3.25 1.98 -10.89
CA LEU A 185 3.90 2.86 -9.93
C LEU A 185 3.08 2.83 -8.62
N SER A 186 3.62 2.20 -7.60
CA SER A 186 3.01 2.07 -6.28
C SER A 186 3.82 2.83 -5.21
N VAL A 187 3.24 3.00 -4.03
CA VAL A 187 3.94 3.57 -2.86
C VAL A 187 5.24 2.81 -2.58
N MET A 188 5.21 1.47 -2.72
CA MET A 188 6.39 0.63 -2.49
C MET A 188 7.47 0.83 -3.55
N SER A 189 7.12 1.01 -4.83
CA SER A 189 8.10 1.31 -5.87
C SER A 189 8.74 2.69 -5.70
N LEU A 190 7.98 3.66 -5.19
CA LEU A 190 8.50 4.99 -4.86
C LEU A 190 9.47 4.95 -3.68
N LEU A 191 9.17 4.14 -2.65
CA LEU A 191 10.11 3.88 -1.55
C LEU A 191 11.42 3.27 -2.08
N GLY A 192 11.33 2.32 -3.01
CA GLY A 192 12.51 1.76 -3.70
C GLY A 192 13.32 2.83 -4.43
N ALA A 193 12.66 3.75 -5.14
CA ALA A 193 13.32 4.86 -5.82
C ALA A 193 14.01 5.83 -4.84
N ILE A 194 13.39 6.11 -3.69
CA ILE A 194 13.99 6.94 -2.63
C ILE A 194 15.23 6.27 -2.03
N MET A 195 15.19 4.95 -1.82
CA MET A 195 16.36 4.20 -1.34
C MET A 195 17.56 4.30 -2.30
N LEU A 196 17.33 4.41 -3.61
CA LEU A 196 18.39 4.57 -4.60
C LEU A 196 19.16 5.88 -4.43
N ILE A 197 18.52 6.95 -4.00
CA ILE A 197 19.17 8.24 -3.75
C ILE A 197 20.34 8.05 -2.77
N ARG A 198 20.10 7.28 -1.72
CA ARG A 198 21.13 7.00 -0.70
C ARG A 198 22.29 6.16 -1.23
N ILE A 199 22.01 5.15 -2.04
CA ILE A 199 23.03 4.22 -2.56
C ILE A 199 23.95 4.93 -3.53
N VAL A 200 23.40 5.67 -4.49
CA VAL A 200 24.16 6.45 -5.49
C VAL A 200 25.09 7.46 -4.84
N VAL A 201 24.63 8.15 -3.79
CA VAL A 201 25.42 9.16 -3.09
C VAL A 201 26.57 8.58 -2.28
N ILE A 202 26.37 7.45 -1.60
CA ILE A 202 27.42 6.82 -0.78
C ILE A 202 28.56 6.32 -1.64
N ASP A 203 28.29 5.69 -2.77
CA ASP A 203 29.30 5.21 -3.70
C ASP A 203 30.19 6.36 -4.22
N TYR A 204 29.61 7.55 -4.35
CA TYR A 204 30.30 8.72 -4.87
C TYR A 204 31.19 9.47 -3.84
N ILE A 205 30.76 9.60 -2.61
CA ILE A 205 31.53 10.21 -1.52
C ILE A 205 32.92 9.53 -1.38
N THR A 206 32.92 8.20 -1.60
CA THR A 206 34.14 7.41 -1.51
C THR A 206 35.09 7.66 -2.68
N LEU A 207 34.55 7.88 -3.88
CA LEU A 207 35.34 8.12 -5.11
C LEU A 207 36.08 9.47 -5.10
N CYS A 208 35.48 10.51 -4.53
CA CYS A 208 36.05 11.86 -4.54
C CYS A 208 37.11 12.10 -3.46
N ARG A 209 37.16 11.29 -2.40
CA ARG A 209 38.06 11.51 -1.24
C ARG A 209 39.54 11.23 -1.53
N GLU A 210 39.87 10.54 -2.61
CA GLU A 210 41.26 10.13 -2.94
C GLU A 210 42.02 11.13 -3.85
N ARG A 211 41.53 12.37 -4.01
CA ARG A 211 42.05 13.33 -4.98
C ARG A 211 43.13 14.27 -4.44
N GLY A 212 44.39 13.91 -4.67
CA GLY A 212 45.53 14.81 -4.58
C GLY A 212 46.33 14.93 -5.90
N GLN A 213 45.84 14.36 -7.04
CA GLN A 213 46.60 14.29 -8.29
C GLN A 213 45.85 14.87 -9.49
N SER A 214 46.56 15.09 -10.61
CA SER A 214 45.99 15.68 -11.86
C SER A 214 44.72 15.01 -12.34
N VAL A 215 43.72 15.79 -12.75
CA VAL A 215 42.33 15.40 -12.98
C VAL A 215 42.17 14.15 -13.88
N LEU A 216 42.89 14.13 -15.02
CA LEU A 216 42.74 13.05 -16.02
C LEU A 216 43.29 11.70 -15.53
N HIS A 217 44.46 11.72 -14.90
CA HIS A 217 45.11 10.50 -14.40
C HIS A 217 44.41 9.94 -13.18
N SER A 218 43.87 10.82 -12.34
CA SER A 218 43.10 10.46 -11.14
C SER A 218 41.75 9.82 -11.49
N VAL A 219 41.04 10.33 -12.50
CA VAL A 219 39.76 9.78 -12.96
C VAL A 219 39.92 8.36 -13.49
N VAL A 220 40.97 8.09 -14.30
CA VAL A 220 41.20 6.75 -14.84
C VAL A 220 41.66 5.77 -13.76
N THR A 221 42.53 6.21 -12.86
CA THR A 221 43.06 5.35 -11.79
C THR A 221 41.99 5.11 -10.71
N ALA A 222 41.24 6.14 -10.33
CA ALA A 222 40.12 6.01 -9.41
C ALA A 222 38.98 5.17 -10.01
N GLY A 223 38.67 5.34 -11.29
CA GLY A 223 37.69 4.53 -11.99
C GLY A 223 38.06 3.04 -11.98
N LYS A 224 39.33 2.70 -12.26
CA LYS A 224 39.81 1.30 -12.22
C LYS A 224 39.80 0.69 -10.82
N SER A 225 40.17 1.46 -9.79
CA SER A 225 40.24 0.98 -8.41
C SER A 225 38.84 0.80 -7.79
N ARG A 226 37.88 1.61 -8.20
CA ARG A 226 36.51 1.63 -7.65
C ARG A 226 35.50 0.81 -8.43
N LEU A 227 35.79 0.47 -9.68
CA LEU A 227 34.89 -0.34 -10.52
C LEU A 227 34.52 -1.67 -9.83
N ARG A 228 35.50 -2.33 -9.22
CA ARG A 228 35.30 -3.61 -8.54
C ARG A 228 34.38 -3.52 -7.29
N PRO A 229 34.61 -2.59 -6.32
CA PRO A 229 33.72 -2.43 -5.18
C PRO A 229 32.29 -2.02 -5.59
N VAL A 230 32.13 -1.08 -6.53
CA VAL A 230 30.82 -0.60 -7.00
C VAL A 230 30.04 -1.73 -7.67
N LEU A 231 30.67 -2.46 -8.59
CA LEU A 231 30.03 -3.62 -9.23
C LEU A 231 29.68 -4.72 -8.22
N MET A 232 30.51 -4.91 -7.19
CA MET A 232 30.29 -5.93 -6.18
C MET A 232 29.09 -5.56 -5.28
N THR A 233 28.98 -4.31 -4.83
CA THR A 233 27.84 -3.83 -4.05
C THR A 233 26.55 -3.85 -4.87
N THR A 234 26.59 -3.39 -6.11
CA THR A 234 25.44 -3.43 -7.02
C THR A 234 24.98 -4.87 -7.27
N ALA A 235 25.92 -5.76 -7.64
CA ALA A 235 25.60 -7.16 -7.89
C ALA A 235 25.00 -7.84 -6.64
N THR A 236 25.57 -7.62 -5.46
CA THR A 236 25.07 -8.19 -4.20
C THR A 236 23.66 -7.69 -3.90
N THR A 237 23.39 -6.38 -4.07
CA THR A 237 22.07 -5.81 -3.82
C THR A 237 21.06 -6.34 -4.83
N VAL A 238 21.41 -6.36 -6.12
CA VAL A 238 20.54 -6.89 -7.19
C VAL A 238 20.21 -8.35 -6.95
N LEU A 239 21.21 -9.20 -6.70
CA LEU A 239 21.02 -10.63 -6.43
C LEU A 239 20.19 -10.86 -5.16
N GLY A 240 20.40 -10.04 -4.12
CA GLY A 240 19.59 -10.11 -2.89
C GLY A 240 18.13 -9.72 -3.09
N MET A 241 17.82 -8.87 -4.07
CA MET A 241 16.45 -8.44 -4.38
C MET A 241 15.71 -9.35 -5.37
N ILE A 242 16.42 -10.21 -6.13
CA ILE A 242 15.78 -11.13 -7.09
C ILE A 242 14.71 -12.03 -6.43
N PRO A 243 14.95 -12.68 -5.29
CA PRO A 243 13.93 -13.52 -4.66
C PRO A 243 12.65 -12.75 -4.33
N MET A 244 12.77 -11.48 -3.93
CA MET A 244 11.64 -10.61 -3.62
C MET A 244 10.92 -10.16 -4.91
N ALA A 245 11.65 -9.94 -6.00
CA ALA A 245 11.07 -9.53 -7.28
C ALA A 245 10.27 -10.65 -7.96
N VAL A 246 10.72 -11.92 -7.84
CA VAL A 246 10.14 -13.09 -8.52
C VAL A 246 9.28 -13.95 -7.58
N GLY A 247 9.37 -13.72 -6.28
CA GLY A 247 8.68 -14.53 -5.26
C GLY A 247 7.16 -14.50 -5.42
N GLY A 248 6.53 -15.68 -5.34
CA GLY A 248 5.08 -15.89 -5.53
C GLY A 248 4.31 -16.20 -4.23
N GLY A 249 4.79 -15.76 -3.06
CA GLY A 249 4.11 -15.98 -1.78
C GLY A 249 3.05 -14.93 -1.45
N GLN A 250 2.21 -15.19 -0.43
CA GLN A 250 1.26 -14.20 0.09
C GLN A 250 2.01 -12.93 0.51
N GLY A 251 1.60 -11.78 -0.02
CA GLY A 251 2.26 -10.49 0.21
C GLY A 251 3.39 -10.13 -0.76
N SER A 252 3.82 -11.04 -1.65
CA SER A 252 4.83 -10.72 -2.67
C SER A 252 4.39 -9.63 -3.63
N GLU A 253 3.10 -9.57 -3.96
CA GLU A 253 2.50 -8.53 -4.82
C GLU A 253 2.76 -7.11 -4.28
N MET A 254 2.87 -6.97 -2.97
CA MET A 254 3.11 -5.69 -2.29
C MET A 254 4.59 -5.26 -2.38
N TRP A 255 5.52 -6.21 -2.25
CA TRP A 255 6.96 -5.94 -2.17
C TRP A 255 7.69 -6.07 -3.51
N SER A 256 7.15 -6.86 -4.45
CA SER A 256 7.75 -7.08 -5.77
C SER A 256 8.00 -5.77 -6.54
N PRO A 257 7.08 -4.78 -6.61
CA PRO A 257 7.31 -3.52 -7.30
C PRO A 257 8.48 -2.71 -6.72
N MET A 258 8.69 -2.79 -5.39
CA MET A 258 9.82 -2.17 -4.72
C MET A 258 11.15 -2.80 -5.16
N ALA A 259 11.22 -4.13 -5.14
CA ALA A 259 12.42 -4.86 -5.55
C ALA A 259 12.77 -4.60 -7.01
N ILE A 260 11.79 -4.60 -7.90
CA ILE A 260 11.93 -4.28 -9.34
C ILE A 260 12.47 -2.85 -9.53
N ALA A 261 11.92 -1.88 -8.80
CA ALA A 261 12.36 -0.50 -8.86
C ALA A 261 13.83 -0.35 -8.43
N VAL A 262 14.23 -1.02 -7.35
CA VAL A 262 15.62 -1.01 -6.86
C VAL A 262 16.56 -1.68 -7.87
N ILE A 263 16.22 -2.86 -8.38
CA ILE A 263 17.03 -3.58 -9.38
C ILE A 263 17.25 -2.73 -10.62
N GLY A 264 16.16 -2.20 -11.20
CA GLY A 264 16.22 -1.42 -12.42
C GLY A 264 16.96 -0.10 -12.24
N GLY A 265 16.59 0.65 -11.21
CA GLY A 265 17.22 1.93 -10.91
C GLY A 265 18.70 1.80 -10.60
N LEU A 266 19.08 0.80 -9.79
CA LEU A 266 20.48 0.55 -9.42
C LEU A 266 21.33 0.11 -10.63
N THR A 267 20.80 -0.76 -11.48
CA THR A 267 21.50 -1.24 -12.67
C THR A 267 21.77 -0.10 -13.67
N VAL A 268 20.72 0.66 -14.02
CA VAL A 268 20.84 1.78 -14.95
C VAL A 268 21.70 2.89 -14.36
N SER A 269 21.48 3.24 -13.08
CA SER A 269 22.29 4.25 -12.40
C SER A 269 23.77 3.87 -12.37
N THR A 270 24.11 2.62 -12.07
CA THR A 270 25.50 2.17 -12.01
C THR A 270 26.18 2.27 -13.37
N ILE A 271 25.53 1.81 -14.44
CA ILE A 271 26.08 1.89 -15.81
C ILE A 271 26.29 3.34 -16.23
N LEU A 272 25.27 4.18 -16.03
CA LEU A 272 25.34 5.59 -16.40
C LEU A 272 26.36 6.36 -15.55
N THR A 273 26.42 6.10 -14.28
CA THR A 273 27.39 6.72 -13.37
C THR A 273 28.82 6.40 -13.78
N LEU A 274 29.12 5.15 -14.18
CA LEU A 274 30.45 4.75 -14.64
C LEU A 274 30.88 5.45 -15.93
N VAL A 275 29.94 5.85 -16.79
CA VAL A 275 30.21 6.51 -18.07
C VAL A 275 30.10 8.03 -17.97
N LEU A 276 29.00 8.52 -17.39
CA LEU A 276 28.63 9.94 -17.41
C LEU A 276 29.54 10.78 -16.52
N ILE A 277 29.96 10.25 -15.41
CA ILE A 277 30.71 11.04 -14.46
C ILE A 277 32.16 11.27 -14.89
N PRO A 278 32.91 10.28 -15.37
CA PRO A 278 34.19 10.55 -15.98
C PRO A 278 34.11 11.59 -17.11
N THR A 279 33.04 11.55 -17.92
CA THR A 279 32.86 12.52 -19.02
C THR A 279 32.54 13.92 -18.52
N LEU A 280 31.70 14.09 -17.53
CA LEU A 280 31.39 15.40 -16.93
C LEU A 280 32.56 16.03 -16.18
N TYR A 281 33.51 15.23 -15.70
CA TYR A 281 34.73 15.73 -15.06
C TYR A 281 35.81 16.11 -16.07
N CYS A 282 35.72 15.66 -17.31
CA CYS A 282 36.66 16.01 -18.38
C CYS A 282 36.24 17.27 -19.14
N ILE A 283 35.04 17.77 -18.91
CA ILE A 283 34.53 19.04 -19.46
C ILE A 283 34.75 20.15 -18.45
#